data_742e4f4871062aab1ff3cda574cb7487
#
_entry.id   742e4f4871062aab1ff3cda574cb7487
#
_cell.length_a   1.000
_cell.length_b   1.000
_cell.length_c   1.000
_cell.angle_alpha   90.00
_cell.angle_beta   90.00
_cell.angle_gamma   90.00
#
_symmetry.space_group_name_H-M   'P 1'
#
loop_
_entity.id
_entity.type
_entity.pdbx_description
1 polymer ?
#
loop_
_entity_poly.entity_id
_entity_poly.type
_entity_poly.pdbx_seq_one_letter_code
_entity_poly.pdbx_strand_id
1 'polypeptide(L)'
;MNRVFVAVLVCSGSCFFSPSFAEEPTPAVTVSVGADVVSSYLWRGQECGGFSVQPSATVTFNRPGISVGAWASAELFQKGTDALNMTEIDLSLTWNPIEALTVGVTDYYFHTDGFFGAWNFSSGSSHTLEANLAYDFGPLALSWNTVVAGSDLGPNDDRAYSTYVEVSAPWKLAGVDGSASVGASLWDDGFTLIDTDGFKVCNVTLTANKELFSVPFYGQIVYNPALDKIYFAVGVSF
;
A
#
# COMPACT_ATOMS: atom_id res chain seq x y z
N MET A 1 25.47 8.40 12.99
CA MET A 1 24.94 8.12 11.63
C MET A 1 23.52 7.64 11.87
N ASN A 2 22.55 8.54 11.75
CA ASN A 2 21.15 8.24 12.02
C ASN A 2 20.61 7.41 10.86
N ARG A 3 20.33 6.14 11.10
CA ARG A 3 19.65 5.28 10.15
C ARG A 3 18.14 5.50 10.34
N VAL A 4 17.50 5.95 9.31
CA VAL A 4 16.04 6.09 9.26
C VAL A 4 15.48 4.73 8.92
N PHE A 5 14.69 4.15 9.83
CA PHE A 5 13.97 2.91 9.57
C PHE A 5 12.80 3.23 8.65
N VAL A 6 12.82 2.68 7.46
CA VAL A 6 11.66 2.66 6.56
C VAL A 6 10.94 1.33 6.83
N ALA A 7 9.88 1.38 7.63
CA ALA A 7 8.94 0.28 7.65
C ALA A 7 8.12 0.39 6.35
N VAL A 8 8.46 -0.42 5.36
CA VAL A 8 7.64 -0.57 4.16
C VAL A 8 6.41 -1.37 4.59
N LEU A 9 5.37 -0.65 5.01
CA LEU A 9 4.04 -1.24 5.08
C LEU A 9 3.59 -1.40 3.62
N VAL A 10 3.45 -2.64 3.16
CA VAL A 10 2.93 -2.98 1.83
C VAL A 10 1.40 -2.88 1.88
N CYS A 11 0.90 -1.76 2.35
CA CYS A 11 -0.49 -1.36 2.19
C CYS A 11 -0.47 0.08 1.72
N SER A 12 -1.24 0.37 0.71
CA SER A 12 -1.48 1.65 0.04
C SER A 12 -1.05 2.88 0.84
N GLY A 13 0.08 3.42 0.47
CA GLY A 13 0.35 4.86 0.48
C GLY A 13 0.45 5.56 1.81
N SER A 14 1.35 5.20 2.75
CA SER A 14 1.91 6.18 3.70
C SER A 14 3.15 5.60 4.37
N CYS A 15 4.34 6.06 3.98
CA CYS A 15 5.58 5.77 4.71
C CYS A 15 5.67 6.68 5.93
N PHE A 16 5.47 6.16 7.13
CA PHE A 16 5.72 6.90 8.37
C PHE A 16 7.20 6.85 8.75
N PHE A 17 7.83 8.03 8.85
CA PHE A 17 9.14 8.19 9.49
C PHE A 17 8.94 8.43 10.97
N SER A 18 9.31 7.48 11.82
CA SER A 18 9.42 7.73 13.26
C SER A 18 10.80 8.27 13.61
N PRO A 19 10.92 9.38 14.37
CA PRO A 19 12.21 9.87 14.84
C PRO A 19 12.81 8.91 15.88
N SER A 20 14.06 8.49 15.68
CA SER A 20 14.82 7.68 16.63
C SER A 20 15.22 8.54 17.85
N PHE A 21 14.66 8.22 19.00
CA PHE A 21 15.20 8.61 20.31
C PHE A 21 15.96 7.44 20.91
N ALA A 22 16.89 7.74 21.86
CA ALA A 22 17.82 6.81 22.48
C ALA A 22 17.31 5.38 22.69
N GLU A 23 18.21 4.39 22.49
CA GLU A 23 17.96 2.94 22.59
C GLU A 23 17.30 2.55 23.93
N GLU A 24 15.99 2.64 24.00
CA GLU A 24 15.23 1.84 24.94
C GLU A 24 15.18 0.38 24.43
N PRO A 25 15.21 -0.61 25.31
CA PRO A 25 15.12 -2.01 24.88
C PRO A 25 13.85 -2.23 24.07
N THR A 26 14.00 -2.62 22.81
CA THR A 26 12.88 -2.89 21.90
C THR A 26 11.92 -3.88 22.57
N PRO A 27 10.65 -3.52 22.78
CA PRO A 27 9.67 -4.42 23.40
C PRO A 27 9.52 -5.68 22.56
N ALA A 28 9.19 -6.81 23.20
CA ALA A 28 9.01 -8.08 22.49
C ALA A 28 7.88 -8.01 21.45
N VAL A 29 6.85 -7.23 21.76
CA VAL A 29 5.68 -6.99 20.91
C VAL A 29 5.39 -5.49 20.86
N THR A 30 5.14 -4.98 19.66
CA THR A 30 4.67 -3.60 19.42
C THR A 30 3.28 -3.66 18.78
N VAL A 31 2.38 -2.80 19.22
CA VAL A 31 1.05 -2.62 18.61
C VAL A 31 0.97 -1.18 18.11
N SER A 32 0.61 -1.02 16.84
CA SER A 32 0.38 0.27 16.21
C SER A 32 -1.06 0.34 15.72
N VAL A 33 -1.72 1.45 15.93
CA VAL A 33 -3.03 1.76 15.37
C VAL A 33 -3.00 3.15 14.78
N GLY A 34 -3.72 3.38 13.71
CA GLY A 34 -3.77 4.67 13.04
C GLY A 34 -4.98 4.78 12.13
N ALA A 35 -5.17 5.96 11.59
CA ALA A 35 -6.17 6.21 10.56
C ALA A 35 -5.70 7.38 9.67
N ASP A 36 -5.84 7.23 8.36
CA ASP A 36 -5.67 8.31 7.42
C ASP A 36 -7.04 8.84 6.95
N VAL A 37 -7.11 10.15 6.77
CA VAL A 37 -8.22 10.80 6.07
C VAL A 37 -7.64 11.37 4.79
N VAL A 38 -8.13 10.92 3.64
CA VAL A 38 -7.55 11.23 2.33
C VAL A 38 -8.57 11.82 1.39
N SER A 39 -8.16 12.80 0.58
CA SER A 39 -9.03 13.41 -0.43
C SER A 39 -9.33 12.47 -1.60
N SER A 40 -8.47 11.49 -1.84
CA SER A 40 -8.60 10.46 -2.84
C SER A 40 -7.73 9.26 -2.45
N TYR A 41 -8.26 8.04 -2.58
CA TYR A 41 -7.51 6.82 -2.40
C TYR A 41 -6.77 6.48 -3.70
N LEU A 42 -5.46 6.70 -3.70
CA LEU A 42 -4.59 6.40 -4.84
C LEU A 42 -3.73 5.17 -4.55
N TRP A 43 -3.70 4.22 -5.47
CA TRP A 43 -2.93 2.99 -5.35
C TRP A 43 -2.34 2.56 -6.70
N ARG A 44 -1.04 2.28 -6.77
CA ARG A 44 -0.30 1.82 -7.96
C ARG A 44 -0.62 2.61 -9.23
N GLY A 45 -0.70 3.93 -9.12
CA GLY A 45 -0.97 4.81 -10.26
C GLY A 45 -2.44 5.01 -10.59
N GLN A 46 -3.36 4.58 -9.74
CA GLN A 46 -4.80 4.63 -9.98
C GLN A 46 -5.56 5.27 -8.82
N GLU A 47 -6.74 5.78 -9.11
CA GLU A 47 -7.72 6.21 -8.12
C GLU A 47 -8.68 5.05 -7.84
N CYS A 48 -8.59 4.50 -6.62
CA CYS A 48 -9.40 3.39 -6.14
C CYS A 48 -10.63 3.85 -5.35
N GLY A 49 -10.66 5.12 -4.93
CA GLY A 49 -11.78 5.72 -4.21
C GLY A 49 -11.60 7.22 -4.06
N GLY A 50 -12.71 7.93 -3.80
CA GLY A 50 -12.72 9.35 -3.51
C GLY A 50 -12.30 9.67 -2.08
N PHE A 51 -12.95 10.65 -1.47
CA PHE A 51 -12.67 11.05 -0.08
C PHE A 51 -12.92 9.89 0.89
N SER A 52 -11.87 9.40 1.53
CA SER A 52 -11.90 8.15 2.29
C SER A 52 -11.28 8.29 3.68
N VAL A 53 -11.73 7.41 4.59
CA VAL A 53 -11.08 7.14 5.88
C VAL A 53 -10.47 5.75 5.82
N GLN A 54 -9.20 5.66 6.22
CA GLN A 54 -8.38 4.45 6.07
C GLN A 54 -7.77 4.04 7.42
N PRO A 55 -8.52 3.33 8.26
CA PRO A 55 -8.01 2.82 9.53
C PRO A 55 -7.01 1.69 9.32
N SER A 56 -6.02 1.59 10.22
CA SER A 56 -5.03 0.52 10.23
C SER A 56 -4.70 0.06 11.64
N ALA A 57 -4.32 -1.20 11.76
CA ALA A 57 -3.78 -1.79 12.98
C ALA A 57 -2.72 -2.83 12.64
N THR A 58 -1.61 -2.83 13.39
CA THR A 58 -0.52 -3.78 13.19
C THR A 58 0.00 -4.27 14.54
N VAL A 59 0.25 -5.57 14.63
CA VAL A 59 0.95 -6.22 15.74
C VAL A 59 2.26 -6.76 15.22
N THR A 60 3.37 -6.28 15.79
CA THR A 60 4.72 -6.70 15.42
C THR A 60 5.36 -7.49 16.57
N PHE A 61 5.75 -8.71 16.29
CA PHE A 61 6.64 -9.53 17.13
C PHE A 61 8.08 -9.19 16.74
N ASN A 62 8.72 -8.29 17.47
CA ASN A 62 10.05 -7.75 17.15
C ASN A 62 11.15 -8.81 17.09
N ARG A 63 10.95 -9.93 17.74
CA ARG A 63 11.71 -11.17 17.57
C ARG A 63 10.72 -12.31 17.36
N PRO A 64 10.59 -12.88 16.18
CA PRO A 64 11.51 -12.99 15.02
C PRO A 64 11.31 -11.98 13.89
N GLY A 65 10.69 -10.82 14.09
CA GLY A 65 10.47 -9.83 13.04
C GLY A 65 9.21 -10.12 12.19
N ILE A 66 8.18 -10.69 12.82
CA ILE A 66 6.89 -11.01 12.17
C ILE A 66 5.87 -9.94 12.53
N SER A 67 5.12 -9.47 11.54
CA SER A 67 3.99 -8.54 11.75
C SER A 67 2.71 -9.09 11.14
N VAL A 68 1.60 -8.85 11.82
CA VAL A 68 0.24 -9.08 11.31
C VAL A 68 -0.45 -7.73 11.27
N GLY A 69 -0.96 -7.37 10.12
CA GLY A 69 -1.62 -6.09 9.87
C GLY A 69 -3.03 -6.26 9.34
N ALA A 70 -3.86 -5.26 9.62
CA ALA A 70 -5.15 -5.04 9.00
C ALA A 70 -5.25 -3.57 8.59
N TRP A 71 -5.75 -3.33 7.39
CA TRP A 71 -6.05 -2.02 6.86
C TRP A 71 -7.41 -2.06 6.17
N ALA A 72 -8.08 -0.92 6.10
CA ALA A 72 -9.33 -0.83 5.36
C ALA A 72 -9.46 0.55 4.72
N SER A 73 -10.27 0.65 3.66
CA SER A 73 -10.68 1.90 3.06
C SER A 73 -12.21 2.01 3.05
N ALA A 74 -12.72 3.14 3.54
CA ALA A 74 -14.13 3.45 3.52
C ALA A 74 -14.32 4.82 2.86
N GLU A 75 -14.95 4.82 1.69
CA GLU A 75 -15.28 6.05 0.98
C GLU A 75 -16.45 6.76 1.64
N LEU A 76 -16.28 8.06 1.89
CA LEU A 76 -17.31 8.95 2.40
C LEU A 76 -17.98 9.68 1.22
N PHE A 77 -19.27 9.96 1.34
CA PHE A 77 -20.03 10.76 0.36
C PHE A 77 -20.16 10.14 -1.04
N GLN A 78 -20.14 8.82 -1.16
CA GLN A 78 -20.45 8.16 -2.42
C GLN A 78 -21.88 8.46 -2.84
N LYS A 79 -22.09 8.89 -4.10
CA LYS A 79 -23.43 9.21 -4.61
C LYS A 79 -24.37 8.01 -4.53
N GLY A 80 -25.47 8.15 -3.78
CA GLY A 80 -26.53 7.15 -3.68
C GLY A 80 -26.48 6.24 -2.46
N THR A 81 -25.54 6.46 -1.53
CA THR A 81 -25.48 5.77 -0.25
C THR A 81 -25.50 6.78 0.91
N ASP A 82 -26.35 6.54 1.91
CA ASP A 82 -26.41 7.38 3.12
C ASP A 82 -25.40 6.92 4.21
N ALA A 83 -24.51 5.98 3.89
CA ALA A 83 -23.63 5.34 4.84
C ALA A 83 -22.18 5.27 4.32
N LEU A 84 -21.25 5.11 5.27
CA LEU A 84 -19.88 4.70 5.04
C LEU A 84 -19.87 3.45 4.15
N ASN A 85 -19.32 3.53 2.96
CA ASN A 85 -19.15 2.38 2.10
C ASN A 85 -17.72 1.84 2.28
N MET A 86 -17.61 0.73 3.00
CA MET A 86 -16.33 0.02 3.10
C MET A 86 -16.05 -0.64 1.76
N THR A 87 -15.02 -0.18 1.08
CA THR A 87 -14.69 -0.62 -0.26
C THR A 87 -13.65 -1.73 -0.29
N GLU A 88 -12.78 -1.77 0.72
CA GLU A 88 -11.64 -2.68 0.76
C GLU A 88 -11.21 -2.97 2.21
N ILE A 89 -10.79 -4.20 2.47
CA ILE A 89 -10.12 -4.62 3.71
C ILE A 89 -8.94 -5.49 3.33
N ASP A 90 -7.75 -5.12 3.82
CA ASP A 90 -6.52 -5.86 3.58
C ASP A 90 -6.04 -6.50 4.87
N LEU A 91 -5.68 -7.78 4.78
CA LEU A 91 -4.99 -8.49 5.85
C LEU A 91 -3.58 -8.85 5.40
N SER A 92 -2.59 -8.54 6.20
CA SER A 92 -1.19 -8.77 5.86
C SER A 92 -0.47 -9.60 6.92
N LEU A 93 0.44 -10.45 6.44
CA LEU A 93 1.43 -11.13 7.25
C LEU A 93 2.80 -10.86 6.63
N THR A 94 3.71 -10.27 7.39
CA THR A 94 5.05 -9.95 6.92
C THR A 94 6.12 -10.53 7.85
N TRP A 95 7.29 -10.81 7.29
CA TRP A 95 8.47 -11.26 7.98
C TRP A 95 9.69 -10.46 7.51
N ASN A 96 10.43 -9.91 8.46
CA ASN A 96 11.69 -9.21 8.25
C ASN A 96 12.85 -10.06 8.79
N PRO A 97 13.40 -11.01 8.00
CA PRO A 97 14.53 -11.84 8.43
C PRO A 97 15.79 -11.01 8.71
N ILE A 98 15.94 -9.92 8.02
CA ILE A 98 16.92 -8.87 8.26
C ILE A 98 16.23 -7.50 8.07
N GLU A 99 16.81 -6.46 8.62
CA GLU A 99 16.26 -5.10 8.60
C GLU A 99 15.90 -4.60 7.19
N ALA A 100 16.71 -4.94 6.19
CA ALA A 100 16.55 -4.48 4.82
C ALA A 100 15.57 -5.32 3.98
N LEU A 101 15.17 -6.52 4.43
CA LEU A 101 14.37 -7.46 3.64
C LEU A 101 13.00 -7.66 4.29
N THR A 102 11.96 -7.45 3.51
CA THR A 102 10.57 -7.80 3.85
C THR A 102 10.07 -8.86 2.90
N VAL A 103 9.51 -9.92 3.46
CA VAL A 103 8.76 -10.97 2.74
C VAL A 103 7.38 -11.03 3.34
N GLY A 104 6.34 -11.09 2.53
CA GLY A 104 4.98 -11.09 3.05
C GLY A 104 3.95 -11.66 2.12
N VAL A 105 2.73 -11.69 2.62
CA VAL A 105 1.52 -11.95 1.86
C VAL A 105 0.45 -10.95 2.29
N THR A 106 -0.37 -10.52 1.34
CA THR A 106 -1.52 -9.64 1.56
C THR A 106 -2.75 -10.25 0.94
N ASP A 107 -3.82 -10.35 1.70
CA ASP A 107 -5.16 -10.69 1.23
C ASP A 107 -5.93 -9.40 1.07
N TYR A 108 -6.25 -9.04 -0.17
CA TYR A 108 -7.13 -7.95 -0.55
C TYR A 108 -8.56 -8.47 -0.60
N TYR A 109 -9.43 -7.93 0.23
CA TYR A 109 -10.85 -8.23 0.22
C TYR A 109 -11.66 -7.04 -0.28
N PHE A 110 -12.26 -7.18 -1.45
CA PHE A 110 -13.17 -6.19 -2.01
C PHE A 110 -14.61 -6.51 -1.60
N HIS A 111 -15.22 -5.57 -0.88
CA HIS A 111 -16.55 -5.76 -0.26
C HIS A 111 -17.67 -5.80 -1.30
N THR A 112 -17.93 -6.97 -1.86
CA THR A 112 -19.02 -7.19 -2.83
C THR A 112 -20.18 -8.02 -2.28
N ASP A 113 -19.99 -8.85 -1.24
CA ASP A 113 -20.93 -9.86 -0.76
C ASP A 113 -21.01 -9.99 0.78
N GLY A 114 -20.98 -8.87 1.49
CA GLY A 114 -21.10 -8.82 2.95
C GLY A 114 -19.75 -8.68 3.65
N PHE A 115 -19.79 -8.47 4.97
CA PHE A 115 -18.59 -8.29 5.77
C PHE A 115 -17.82 -9.61 5.86
N PHE A 116 -16.62 -9.67 5.28
CA PHE A 116 -15.82 -10.88 5.11
C PHE A 116 -16.64 -12.02 4.48
N GLY A 117 -16.97 -11.90 3.20
CA GLY A 117 -17.58 -12.96 2.41
C GLY A 117 -16.89 -14.34 2.57
N ALA A 118 -17.34 -15.34 1.91
CA ALA A 118 -16.71 -16.67 2.02
C ALA A 118 -15.22 -16.56 1.66
N TRP A 119 -14.32 -16.94 2.57
CA TRP A 119 -12.87 -17.02 2.33
C TRP A 119 -12.60 -18.03 1.20
N ASN A 120 -12.57 -17.49 0.01
CA ASN A 120 -12.48 -18.24 -1.23
C ASN A 120 -11.48 -17.50 -2.14
N PHE A 121 -10.49 -18.22 -2.62
CA PHE A 121 -9.44 -17.71 -3.50
C PHE A 121 -9.58 -18.29 -4.93
N SER A 122 -10.78 -18.61 -5.36
CA SER A 122 -11.04 -18.94 -6.75
C SER A 122 -11.04 -17.69 -7.63
N SER A 123 -10.91 -17.86 -8.93
CA SER A 123 -11.09 -16.78 -9.90
C SER A 123 -12.52 -16.20 -9.79
N GLY A 124 -12.61 -14.86 -9.71
CA GLY A 124 -13.87 -14.15 -9.52
C GLY A 124 -14.39 -14.10 -8.08
N SER A 125 -13.56 -14.50 -7.09
CA SER A 125 -13.86 -14.28 -5.67
C SER A 125 -13.61 -12.83 -5.26
N SER A 126 -14.14 -12.44 -4.10
CA SER A 126 -13.89 -11.13 -3.50
C SER A 126 -12.50 -11.04 -2.83
N HIS A 127 -11.76 -12.13 -2.74
CA HIS A 127 -10.44 -12.21 -2.15
C HIS A 127 -9.36 -12.37 -3.21
N THR A 128 -8.25 -11.65 -3.04
CA THR A 128 -7.06 -11.75 -3.88
C THR A 128 -5.82 -11.82 -2.98
N LEU A 129 -5.05 -12.91 -3.10
CA LEU A 129 -3.84 -13.12 -2.32
C LEU A 129 -2.61 -12.74 -3.14
N GLU A 130 -1.81 -11.83 -2.63
CA GLU A 130 -0.59 -11.35 -3.24
C GLU A 130 0.63 -11.72 -2.39
N ALA A 131 1.67 -12.26 -3.02
CA ALA A 131 2.98 -12.43 -2.41
C ALA A 131 3.80 -11.16 -2.59
N ASN A 132 4.47 -10.71 -1.52
CA ASN A 132 5.19 -9.45 -1.46
C ASN A 132 6.65 -9.69 -1.10
N LEU A 133 7.55 -9.00 -1.79
CA LEU A 133 8.98 -8.95 -1.52
C LEU A 133 9.46 -7.52 -1.62
N ALA A 134 10.18 -7.02 -0.62
CA ALA A 134 10.80 -5.70 -0.70
C ALA A 134 12.21 -5.72 -0.12
N TYR A 135 13.10 -4.93 -0.72
CA TYR A 135 14.46 -4.76 -0.24
C TYR A 135 14.86 -3.28 -0.24
N ASP A 136 15.34 -2.83 0.92
CA ASP A 136 15.87 -1.48 1.11
C ASP A 136 17.39 -1.47 0.95
N PHE A 137 17.87 -0.79 -0.10
CA PHE A 137 19.29 -0.57 -0.36
C PHE A 137 19.85 0.69 0.33
N GLY A 138 19.00 1.41 1.08
CA GLY A 138 19.31 2.68 1.73
C GLY A 138 18.97 3.89 0.85
N PRO A 139 19.66 4.16 -0.26
CA PRO A 139 19.30 5.28 -1.14
C PRO A 139 18.06 5.02 -2.01
N LEU A 140 17.68 3.78 -2.19
CA LEU A 140 16.48 3.36 -2.91
C LEU A 140 15.94 2.05 -2.34
N ALA A 141 14.66 1.80 -2.52
CA ALA A 141 14.01 0.53 -2.22
C ALA A 141 13.39 -0.06 -3.49
N LEU A 142 13.33 -1.39 -3.54
CA LEU A 142 12.68 -2.15 -4.60
C LEU A 142 11.59 -3.00 -3.98
N SER A 143 10.40 -3.01 -4.58
CA SER A 143 9.35 -3.98 -4.24
C SER A 143 8.94 -4.81 -5.46
N TRP A 144 8.52 -6.04 -5.17
CA TRP A 144 8.00 -7.01 -6.13
C TRP A 144 6.76 -7.65 -5.51
N ASN A 145 5.64 -7.57 -6.21
CA ASN A 145 4.35 -8.01 -5.72
C ASN A 145 3.69 -8.85 -6.81
N THR A 146 3.28 -10.08 -6.48
CA THR A 146 2.68 -11.01 -7.45
C THR A 146 1.42 -11.63 -6.87
N VAL A 147 0.31 -11.54 -7.59
CA VAL A 147 -0.92 -12.25 -7.24
C VAL A 147 -0.72 -13.74 -7.42
N VAL A 148 -1.00 -14.50 -6.36
CA VAL A 148 -0.78 -15.96 -6.32
C VAL A 148 -2.08 -16.76 -6.22
N ALA A 149 -3.18 -16.11 -5.77
CA ALA A 149 -4.51 -16.75 -5.68
C ALA A 149 -5.62 -15.68 -5.71
N GLY A 150 -6.85 -16.10 -5.95
CA GLY A 150 -8.02 -15.20 -5.96
C GLY A 150 -8.36 -14.66 -7.35
N SER A 151 -8.97 -13.48 -7.39
CA SER A 151 -9.42 -12.84 -8.62
C SER A 151 -8.24 -12.23 -9.36
N ASP A 152 -7.80 -12.89 -10.43
CA ASP A 152 -6.64 -12.50 -11.23
C ASP A 152 -6.68 -13.23 -12.58
N LEU A 153 -7.57 -12.82 -13.47
CA LEU A 153 -7.72 -13.40 -14.80
C LEU A 153 -7.16 -12.44 -15.86
N GLY A 154 -6.24 -12.96 -16.64
CA GLY A 154 -5.73 -12.30 -17.83
C GLY A 154 -6.72 -12.35 -19.01
N PRO A 155 -6.32 -11.79 -20.16
CA PRO A 155 -7.18 -11.64 -21.34
C PRO A 155 -7.74 -12.97 -21.91
N ASN A 156 -7.14 -14.10 -21.59
CA ASN A 156 -7.55 -15.41 -22.06
C ASN A 156 -8.31 -16.25 -21.00
N ASP A 157 -8.80 -15.62 -19.95
CA ASP A 157 -9.42 -16.29 -18.78
C ASP A 157 -8.46 -17.24 -18.03
N ASP A 158 -7.17 -17.21 -18.32
CA ASP A 158 -6.13 -17.88 -17.56
C ASP A 158 -5.67 -16.98 -16.40
N ARG A 159 -5.11 -17.57 -15.34
CA ARG A 159 -4.52 -16.80 -14.23
C ARG A 159 -3.34 -15.99 -14.75
N ALA A 160 -3.41 -14.67 -14.55
CA ALA A 160 -2.40 -13.74 -15.04
C ALA A 160 -1.11 -13.75 -14.22
N TYR A 161 -1.17 -14.09 -12.92
CA TYR A 161 -0.09 -13.86 -11.96
C TYR A 161 0.35 -12.40 -12.00
N SER A 162 -0.62 -11.49 -12.01
CA SER A 162 -0.41 -10.04 -12.09
C SER A 162 0.72 -9.61 -11.19
N THR A 163 1.73 -8.96 -11.78
CA THR A 163 2.96 -8.63 -11.06
C THR A 163 3.27 -7.15 -11.20
N TYR A 164 3.34 -6.48 -10.06
CA TYR A 164 3.73 -5.09 -9.95
C TYR A 164 5.10 -4.97 -9.28
N VAL A 165 5.97 -4.16 -9.89
CA VAL A 165 7.27 -3.80 -9.33
C VAL A 165 7.38 -2.30 -9.16
N GLU A 166 8.05 -1.86 -8.10
CA GLU A 166 8.27 -0.44 -7.85
C GLU A 166 9.67 -0.19 -7.32
N VAL A 167 10.31 0.86 -7.82
CA VAL A 167 11.52 1.45 -7.26
C VAL A 167 11.14 2.78 -6.64
N SER A 168 11.55 3.01 -5.41
CA SER A 168 11.34 4.26 -4.69
C SER A 168 12.63 4.80 -4.10
N ALA A 169 12.72 6.11 -3.98
CA ALA A 169 13.82 6.81 -3.35
C ALA A 169 13.30 7.90 -2.41
N PRO A 170 13.79 7.98 -1.17
CA PRO A 170 13.45 9.08 -0.27
C PRO A 170 14.15 10.37 -0.70
N TRP A 171 13.51 11.49 -0.43
CA TRP A 171 14.12 12.81 -0.58
C TRP A 171 13.78 13.70 0.62
N LYS A 172 14.63 14.71 0.84
CA LYS A 172 14.42 15.72 1.89
C LYS A 172 14.81 17.09 1.37
N LEU A 173 13.90 18.06 1.44
CA LEU A 173 14.12 19.41 0.97
C LEU A 173 13.43 20.43 1.88
N ALA A 174 14.17 21.41 2.37
CA ALA A 174 13.65 22.54 3.15
C ALA A 174 12.73 22.16 4.34
N GLY A 175 13.06 21.04 5.02
CA GLY A 175 12.27 20.54 6.15
C GLY A 175 10.96 19.88 5.74
N VAL A 176 10.85 19.46 4.49
CA VAL A 176 9.84 18.58 3.96
C VAL A 176 10.53 17.25 3.64
N ASP A 177 9.99 16.15 4.12
CA ASP A 177 10.41 14.79 3.78
C ASP A 177 9.49 14.23 2.71
N GLY A 178 9.98 13.34 1.86
CA GLY A 178 9.16 12.77 0.81
C GLY A 178 9.79 11.55 0.15
N SER A 179 9.11 11.05 -0.87
CA SER A 179 9.59 9.97 -1.72
C SER A 179 9.21 10.23 -3.17
N ALA A 180 10.01 9.68 -4.06
CA ALA A 180 9.68 9.56 -5.48
C ALA A 180 9.69 8.08 -5.85
N SER A 181 8.71 7.62 -6.61
CA SER A 181 8.65 6.24 -7.05
C SER A 181 8.25 6.09 -8.52
N VAL A 182 8.68 4.98 -9.09
CA VAL A 182 8.27 4.52 -10.42
C VAL A 182 7.90 3.06 -10.31
N GLY A 183 6.68 2.73 -10.75
CA GLY A 183 6.14 1.39 -10.72
C GLY A 183 5.61 0.93 -12.08
N ALA A 184 5.63 -0.37 -12.28
CA ALA A 184 5.22 -0.99 -13.54
C ALA A 184 4.53 -2.33 -13.29
N SER A 185 3.52 -2.65 -14.10
CA SER A 185 3.07 -4.01 -14.34
C SER A 185 4.05 -4.69 -15.31
N LEU A 186 4.47 -5.94 -15.02
CA LEU A 186 5.51 -6.61 -15.81
C LEU A 186 4.97 -7.35 -17.03
N TRP A 187 3.75 -7.87 -16.94
CA TRP A 187 3.07 -8.63 -18.00
C TRP A 187 1.56 -8.47 -17.87
N ASP A 188 0.79 -9.38 -18.44
CA ASP A 188 -0.67 -9.36 -18.36
C ASP A 188 -1.16 -9.19 -16.92
N ASP A 189 -2.11 -8.29 -16.73
CA ASP A 189 -2.55 -7.86 -15.41
C ASP A 189 -4.08 -7.97 -15.33
N GLY A 190 -4.54 -8.93 -14.54
CA GLY A 190 -5.96 -9.16 -14.27
C GLY A 190 -6.42 -8.65 -12.92
N PHE A 191 -5.53 -8.02 -12.15
CA PHE A 191 -5.82 -7.57 -10.78
C PHE A 191 -5.96 -6.06 -10.65
N THR A 192 -5.10 -5.29 -11.31
CA THR A 192 -5.23 -3.84 -11.31
C THR A 192 -6.27 -3.39 -12.35
N LEU A 193 -6.77 -2.18 -12.21
CA LEU A 193 -7.74 -1.60 -13.15
C LEU A 193 -7.14 -1.24 -14.52
N ILE A 194 -5.88 -1.59 -14.78
CA ILE A 194 -5.15 -1.12 -15.94
C ILE A 194 -5.33 -2.05 -17.15
N ASP A 195 -5.81 -3.25 -17.00
CA ASP A 195 -6.03 -4.20 -18.10
C ASP A 195 -4.89 -4.13 -19.14
N THR A 196 -3.69 -4.53 -18.73
CA THR A 196 -2.49 -4.44 -19.58
C THR A 196 -2.16 -5.80 -20.18
N ASP A 197 -1.88 -5.81 -21.49
CA ASP A 197 -1.14 -6.85 -22.15
C ASP A 197 0.36 -6.48 -22.18
N GLY A 198 1.17 -7.14 -21.36
CA GLY A 198 2.60 -6.94 -21.30
C GLY A 198 3.07 -5.79 -20.38
N PHE A 199 4.34 -5.45 -20.50
CA PHE A 199 5.00 -4.46 -19.65
C PHE A 199 4.43 -3.05 -19.82
N LYS A 200 4.02 -2.42 -18.71
CA LYS A 200 3.54 -1.02 -18.67
C LYS A 200 4.06 -0.30 -17.43
N VAL A 201 4.72 0.83 -17.62
CA VAL A 201 4.90 1.79 -16.52
C VAL A 201 3.54 2.41 -16.22
N CYS A 202 3.04 2.22 -15.01
CA CYS A 202 1.70 2.64 -14.61
C CYS A 202 1.69 3.60 -13.43
N ASN A 203 2.84 3.81 -12.79
CA ASN A 203 2.94 4.66 -11.61
C ASN A 203 4.22 5.50 -11.63
N VAL A 204 4.08 6.81 -11.59
CA VAL A 204 5.16 7.76 -11.30
C VAL A 204 4.64 8.69 -10.23
N THR A 205 5.14 8.52 -9.00
CA THR A 205 4.61 9.23 -7.83
C THR A 205 5.67 10.10 -7.19
N LEU A 206 5.25 11.29 -6.78
CA LEU A 206 5.99 12.17 -5.89
C LEU A 206 5.13 12.44 -4.66
N THR A 207 5.65 12.08 -3.49
CA THR A 207 4.99 12.31 -2.20
C THR A 207 5.79 13.31 -1.39
N ALA A 208 5.12 14.20 -0.68
CA ALA A 208 5.68 15.16 0.25
C ALA A 208 4.96 15.07 1.60
N ASN A 209 5.73 14.99 2.70
CA ASN A 209 5.21 14.84 4.05
C ASN A 209 5.66 16.03 4.89
N LYS A 210 4.75 16.60 5.67
CA LYS A 210 5.03 17.71 6.57
C LYS A 210 4.18 17.63 7.82
N GLU A 211 4.82 17.73 8.97
CA GLU A 211 4.10 17.94 10.22
C GLU A 211 3.70 19.41 10.36
N LEU A 212 2.42 19.68 10.54
CA LEU A 212 1.86 20.99 10.80
C LEU A 212 1.01 20.92 12.07
N PHE A 213 1.32 21.77 13.06
CA PHE A 213 0.61 21.78 14.35
C PHE A 213 0.56 20.41 15.05
N SER A 214 1.65 19.64 14.98
CA SER A 214 1.76 18.27 15.51
C SER A 214 0.81 17.26 14.84
N VAL A 215 0.33 17.57 13.65
CA VAL A 215 -0.46 16.68 12.82
C VAL A 215 0.32 16.37 11.54
N PRO A 216 0.55 15.09 11.19
CA PRO A 216 1.20 14.70 9.95
C PRO A 216 0.27 14.91 8.76
N PHE A 217 0.71 15.74 7.82
CA PHE A 217 0.07 15.93 6.52
C PHE A 217 0.93 15.33 5.43
N TYR A 218 0.30 14.81 4.40
CA TYR A 218 0.98 14.47 3.17
C TYR A 218 0.21 14.95 1.95
N GLY A 219 0.96 15.12 0.86
CA GLY A 219 0.41 15.36 -0.46
C GLY A 219 1.14 14.49 -1.47
N GLN A 220 0.43 14.00 -2.46
CA GLN A 220 1.02 13.23 -3.54
C GLN A 220 0.48 13.63 -4.91
N ILE A 221 1.37 13.56 -5.89
CA ILE A 221 1.07 13.70 -7.31
C ILE A 221 1.42 12.37 -7.95
N VAL A 222 0.48 11.78 -8.66
CA VAL A 222 0.63 10.48 -9.33
C VAL A 222 0.34 10.65 -10.81
N TYR A 223 1.32 10.32 -11.65
CA TYR A 223 1.14 10.20 -13.10
C TYR A 223 1.09 8.73 -13.49
N ASN A 224 0.04 8.34 -14.18
CA ASN A 224 -0.08 7.02 -14.78
C ASN A 224 0.17 7.12 -16.29
N PRO A 225 1.36 6.73 -16.78
CA PRO A 225 1.67 6.78 -18.21
C PRO A 225 0.82 5.83 -19.06
N ALA A 226 0.39 4.69 -18.51
CA ALA A 226 -0.42 3.71 -19.25
C ALA A 226 -1.82 4.22 -19.56
N LEU A 227 -2.38 5.08 -18.69
CA LEU A 227 -3.71 5.68 -18.83
C LEU A 227 -3.67 7.15 -19.31
N ASP A 228 -2.45 7.74 -19.38
CA ASP A 228 -2.25 9.18 -19.61
C ASP A 228 -3.06 10.05 -18.64
N LYS A 229 -3.00 9.72 -17.33
CA LYS A 229 -3.75 10.40 -16.28
C LYS A 229 -2.85 10.91 -15.18
N ILE A 230 -3.21 12.06 -14.60
CA ILE A 230 -2.58 12.63 -13.42
C ILE A 230 -3.62 12.70 -12.31
N TYR A 231 -3.22 12.25 -11.12
CA TYR A 231 -4.03 12.29 -9.91
C TYR A 231 -3.33 13.10 -8.82
N PHE A 232 -4.12 13.66 -7.92
CA PHE A 232 -3.65 14.40 -6.76
C PHE A 232 -4.37 13.91 -5.53
N ALA A 233 -3.64 13.72 -4.44
CA ALA A 233 -4.24 13.47 -3.15
C ALA A 233 -3.54 14.27 -2.06
N VAL A 234 -4.31 14.63 -1.04
CA VAL A 234 -3.83 15.14 0.22
C VAL A 234 -4.43 14.30 1.34
N GLY A 235 -3.66 14.09 2.40
CA GLY A 235 -4.11 13.29 3.53
C GLY A 235 -3.56 13.81 4.83
N VAL A 236 -4.22 13.37 5.90
CA VAL A 236 -3.86 13.63 7.31
C VAL A 236 -3.84 12.29 8.02
N SER A 237 -2.80 12.05 8.80
CA SER A 237 -2.61 10.81 9.56
C SER A 237 -2.79 11.05 11.07
N PHE A 238 -3.36 10.07 11.78
CA PHE A 238 -3.65 10.09 13.21
C PHE A 238 -3.13 8.85 13.91
#